data_0565310cb0c98a8c6aedeb53e61f2044
#
_entry.id   0565310cb0c98a8c6aedeb53e61f2044
#
_cell.length_a   1.000
_cell.length_b   1.000
_cell.length_c   1.000
_cell.angle_alpha   90.00
_cell.angle_beta   90.00
_cell.angle_gamma   90.00
#
_symmetry.space_group_name_H-M   'P 1'
#
loop_
_entity.id
_entity.type
_entity.pdbx_description
1 polymer ?
#
loop_
_entity_poly.entity_id
_entity_poly.type
_entity_poly.pdbx_seq_one_letter_code
_entity_poly.pdbx_strand_id
1 'polypeptide(L)'
;AFTGMGRNPTDAELMMFAQANSEHCRHKIFNADWTVDGSVSELSLFGMIRNTHARSPEGVLSAYHDNSAVVAGPSGERFIVDPGSGGYRWCHESLPFQIKVETHNHPTAISPFPGAATGSGGEIRDEAATGRGARPKAGLTGFSVSHLDLPGKDLPWRADFGKPGRIASSLDIMTEGPIGAASFNNEFGRPALCGYFR
;
A
#
# COMPACT_ATOMS: atom_id res chain seq x y z
N ALA A 1 17.53 -29.65 -9.02
CA ALA A 1 18.51 -29.57 -7.93
C ALA A 1 18.36 -30.75 -6.98
N PHE A 2 17.20 -30.96 -6.34
CA PHE A 2 17.01 -32.00 -5.32
C PHE A 2 17.13 -33.43 -5.84
N THR A 3 16.72 -33.69 -7.08
CA THR A 3 16.93 -34.98 -7.74
C THR A 3 18.42 -35.32 -7.85
N GLY A 4 19.25 -34.32 -8.21
CA GLY A 4 20.70 -34.51 -8.27
C GLY A 4 21.37 -34.66 -6.89
N MET A 5 20.69 -34.25 -5.82
CA MET A 5 21.11 -34.43 -4.43
C MET A 5 20.61 -35.72 -3.81
N GLY A 6 19.83 -36.54 -4.57
CA GLY A 6 19.27 -37.82 -4.13
C GLY A 6 18.27 -37.73 -2.98
N ARG A 7 17.64 -36.55 -2.76
CA ARG A 7 16.63 -36.37 -1.71
C ARG A 7 15.49 -35.43 -2.14
N ASN A 8 14.40 -35.46 -1.42
CA ASN A 8 13.33 -34.46 -1.56
C ASN A 8 13.68 -33.16 -0.86
N PRO A 9 13.08 -32.04 -1.29
CA PRO A 9 13.18 -30.78 -0.55
C PRO A 9 12.52 -30.91 0.84
N THR A 10 13.04 -30.13 1.78
CA THR A 10 12.40 -29.94 3.08
C THR A 10 11.27 -28.90 2.96
N ASP A 11 10.40 -28.81 3.96
CA ASP A 11 9.35 -27.79 4.02
C ASP A 11 9.91 -26.37 4.00
N ALA A 12 11.04 -26.16 4.68
CA ALA A 12 11.74 -24.86 4.67
C ALA A 12 12.23 -24.49 3.25
N GLU A 13 12.82 -25.44 2.54
CA GLU A 13 13.31 -25.21 1.16
C GLU A 13 12.14 -24.97 0.19
N LEU A 14 11.00 -25.65 0.36
CA LEU A 14 9.80 -25.39 -0.41
C LEU A 14 9.23 -23.99 -0.13
N MET A 15 9.23 -23.58 1.13
CA MET A 15 8.78 -22.24 1.53
C MET A 15 9.70 -21.15 0.97
N MET A 16 11.01 -21.34 1.02
CA MET A 16 11.98 -20.43 0.41
C MET A 16 11.77 -20.32 -1.10
N PHE A 17 11.51 -21.43 -1.77
CA PHE A 17 11.22 -21.44 -3.20
C PHE A 17 9.91 -20.70 -3.52
N ALA A 18 8.86 -20.91 -2.73
CA ALA A 18 7.59 -20.20 -2.88
C ALA A 18 7.75 -18.70 -2.70
N GLN A 19 8.48 -18.27 -1.67
CA GLN A 19 8.80 -16.85 -1.43
C GLN A 19 9.65 -16.26 -2.56
N ALA A 20 10.64 -16.99 -3.05
CA ALA A 20 11.47 -16.57 -4.16
C ALA A 20 10.68 -16.42 -5.48
N ASN A 21 9.58 -17.12 -5.65
CA ASN A 21 8.70 -17.02 -6.82
C ASN A 21 7.46 -16.15 -6.62
N SER A 22 7.27 -15.55 -5.45
CA SER A 22 6.15 -14.66 -5.19
C SER A 22 6.25 -13.35 -6.00
N GLU A 23 5.14 -12.63 -6.12
CA GLU A 23 5.10 -11.27 -6.69
C GLU A 23 5.53 -10.20 -5.68
N HIS A 24 5.73 -10.55 -4.42
CA HIS A 24 6.09 -9.61 -3.37
C HIS A 24 7.37 -8.85 -3.73
N CYS A 25 7.28 -7.55 -3.86
CA CYS A 25 8.34 -6.61 -4.26
C CYS A 25 8.97 -6.88 -5.64
N ARG A 26 8.38 -7.69 -6.50
CA ARG A 26 8.96 -8.07 -7.80
C ARG A 26 8.23 -7.52 -9.01
N HIS A 27 6.93 -7.34 -8.92
CA HIS A 27 6.10 -6.81 -10.01
C HIS A 27 6.27 -7.55 -11.34
N LYS A 28 6.39 -8.88 -11.32
CA LYS A 28 6.61 -9.68 -12.53
C LYS A 28 5.51 -9.49 -13.56
N ILE A 29 4.23 -9.50 -13.12
CA ILE A 29 3.06 -9.30 -13.98
C ILE A 29 3.07 -7.87 -14.55
N PHE A 30 3.31 -6.87 -13.73
CA PHE A 30 3.33 -5.46 -14.17
C PHE A 30 4.50 -5.13 -15.09
N ASN A 31 5.59 -5.89 -15.03
CA ASN A 31 6.75 -5.73 -15.91
C ASN A 31 6.74 -6.70 -17.10
N ALA A 32 5.76 -7.59 -17.20
CA ALA A 32 5.67 -8.56 -18.29
C ALA A 32 5.34 -7.89 -19.63
N ASP A 33 5.72 -8.54 -20.72
CA ASP A 33 5.24 -8.20 -22.04
C ASP A 33 3.79 -8.64 -22.20
N TRP A 34 2.97 -7.79 -22.78
CA TRP A 34 1.56 -8.04 -22.98
C TRP A 34 1.20 -8.21 -24.43
N THR A 35 0.40 -9.22 -24.72
CA THR A 35 -0.24 -9.40 -26.02
C THR A 35 -1.76 -9.33 -25.83
N VAL A 36 -2.39 -8.37 -26.47
CA VAL A 36 -3.84 -8.15 -26.42
C VAL A 36 -4.39 -8.33 -27.82
N ASP A 37 -5.31 -9.28 -27.99
CA ASP A 37 -5.94 -9.60 -29.29
C ASP A 37 -4.92 -9.85 -30.43
N GLY A 38 -3.81 -10.52 -30.08
CA GLY A 38 -2.73 -10.84 -31.01
C GLY A 38 -1.72 -9.71 -31.27
N SER A 39 -1.94 -8.53 -30.73
CA SER A 39 -1.02 -7.38 -30.82
C SER A 39 -0.17 -7.25 -29.59
N VAL A 40 1.15 -7.13 -29.78
CA VAL A 40 2.10 -6.90 -28.68
C VAL A 40 2.01 -5.44 -28.23
N SER A 41 1.85 -5.22 -26.92
CA SER A 41 1.88 -3.87 -26.35
C SER A 41 3.32 -3.33 -26.33
N GLU A 42 3.51 -2.08 -26.72
CA GLU A 42 4.83 -1.42 -26.70
C GLU A 42 5.34 -1.19 -25.26
N LEU A 43 4.43 -1.09 -24.30
CA LEU A 43 4.76 -0.84 -22.90
C LEU A 43 4.19 -1.94 -22.00
N SER A 44 4.94 -2.32 -20.99
CA SER A 44 4.43 -3.06 -19.86
C SER A 44 3.43 -2.21 -19.06
N LEU A 45 2.63 -2.82 -18.17
CA LEU A 45 1.73 -2.06 -17.29
C LEU A 45 2.50 -1.04 -16.44
N PHE A 46 3.67 -1.40 -15.96
CA PHE A 46 4.54 -0.47 -15.22
C PHE A 46 5.07 0.66 -16.12
N GLY A 47 5.38 0.35 -17.37
CA GLY A 47 5.76 1.36 -18.37
C GLY A 47 4.64 2.37 -18.63
N MET A 48 3.40 1.92 -18.70
CA MET A 48 2.23 2.79 -18.85
C MET A 48 2.04 3.71 -17.65
N ILE A 49 2.20 3.18 -16.43
CA ILE A 49 2.12 3.99 -15.20
C ILE A 49 3.22 5.06 -15.19
N ARG A 50 4.46 4.68 -15.46
CA ARG A 50 5.61 5.61 -15.49
C ARG A 50 5.49 6.67 -16.59
N ASN A 51 4.85 6.33 -17.70
CA ASN A 51 4.60 7.27 -18.79
C ASN A 51 3.77 8.48 -18.34
N THR A 52 2.87 8.32 -17.38
CA THR A 52 2.12 9.45 -16.79
C THR A 52 3.07 10.46 -16.15
N HIS A 53 4.00 9.99 -15.33
CA HIS A 53 5.00 10.86 -14.72
C HIS A 53 5.96 11.46 -15.75
N ALA A 54 6.37 10.69 -16.76
CA ALA A 54 7.25 11.19 -17.81
C ALA A 54 6.61 12.33 -18.63
N ARG A 55 5.29 12.32 -18.79
CA ARG A 55 4.55 13.34 -19.54
C ARG A 55 4.10 14.54 -18.70
N SER A 56 3.97 14.37 -17.39
CA SER A 56 3.56 15.42 -16.44
C SER A 56 4.40 15.34 -15.16
N PRO A 57 5.69 15.71 -15.24
CA PRO A 57 6.59 15.66 -14.09
C PRO A 57 6.47 16.89 -13.16
N GLU A 58 5.73 17.92 -13.56
CA GLU A 58 5.67 19.19 -12.83
C GLU A 58 5.17 18.96 -11.40
N GLY A 59 5.88 19.55 -10.44
CA GLY A 59 5.58 19.45 -9.02
C GLY A 59 6.02 18.13 -8.38
N VAL A 60 6.54 17.16 -9.14
CA VAL A 60 7.11 15.93 -8.58
C VAL A 60 8.59 16.13 -8.33
N LEU A 61 9.00 16.06 -7.06
CA LEU A 61 10.41 16.20 -6.67
C LEU A 61 11.16 14.87 -6.69
N SER A 62 10.47 13.78 -6.38
CA SER A 62 11.01 12.42 -6.43
C SER A 62 9.89 11.41 -6.65
N ALA A 63 10.09 10.49 -7.59
CA ALA A 63 9.23 9.34 -7.80
C ALA A 63 10.04 8.14 -8.26
N TYR A 64 9.65 6.92 -7.87
CA TYR A 64 10.26 5.64 -8.23
C TYR A 64 11.72 5.43 -7.77
N HIS A 65 12.20 6.21 -6.82
CA HIS A 65 13.57 6.15 -6.29
C HIS A 65 13.67 5.78 -4.82
N ASP A 66 12.59 5.97 -4.06
CA ASP A 66 12.55 5.74 -2.62
C ASP A 66 11.23 5.07 -2.23
N ASN A 67 11.02 4.85 -0.95
CA ASN A 67 9.84 4.19 -0.39
C ASN A 67 8.54 4.97 -0.58
N SER A 68 8.63 6.28 -0.83
CA SER A 68 7.49 7.12 -1.19
C SER A 68 7.85 8.14 -2.27
N ALA A 69 6.86 8.70 -2.93
CA ALA A 69 7.03 9.86 -3.80
C ALA A 69 7.06 11.14 -2.95
N VAL A 70 7.75 12.17 -3.45
CA VAL A 70 7.79 13.49 -2.85
C VAL A 70 7.31 14.51 -3.88
N VAL A 71 6.36 15.34 -3.50
CA VAL A 71 5.82 16.40 -4.35
C VAL A 71 6.02 17.76 -3.71
N ALA A 72 6.11 18.79 -4.55
CA ALA A 72 6.21 20.16 -4.12
C ALA A 72 4.96 20.54 -3.32
N GLY A 73 5.18 21.24 -2.21
CA GLY A 73 4.13 21.79 -1.36
C GLY A 73 4.17 23.31 -1.36
N PRO A 74 3.27 23.95 -0.60
CA PRO A 74 3.29 25.39 -0.43
C PRO A 74 4.52 25.84 0.34
N SER A 75 4.83 27.13 0.27
CA SER A 75 5.73 27.77 1.24
C SER A 75 4.95 28.07 2.51
N GLY A 76 5.62 27.94 3.64
CA GLY A 76 5.01 28.18 4.94
C GLY A 76 6.03 28.34 6.05
N GLU A 77 5.54 28.65 7.23
CA GLU A 77 6.37 28.83 8.42
C GLU A 77 6.31 27.61 9.33
N ARG A 78 7.45 27.20 9.82
CA ARG A 78 7.57 26.17 10.85
C ARG A 78 8.36 26.66 12.04
N PHE A 79 7.90 26.28 13.22
CA PHE A 79 8.63 26.51 14.46
C PHE A 79 9.55 25.29 14.69
N ILE A 80 10.84 25.51 14.53
CA ILE A 80 11.84 24.43 14.55
C ILE A 80 12.97 24.74 15.51
N VAL A 81 13.69 23.70 15.93
CA VAL A 81 14.95 23.86 16.64
C VAL A 81 16.03 24.24 15.62
N ASP A 82 16.73 25.31 15.88
CA ASP A 82 17.91 25.70 15.10
C ASP A 82 19.08 24.80 15.47
N PRO A 83 19.66 24.04 14.53
CA PRO A 83 20.73 23.10 14.84
C PRO A 83 22.03 23.80 15.32
N GLY A 84 22.25 25.06 14.97
CA GLY A 84 23.45 25.79 15.34
C GLY A 84 23.39 26.37 16.75
N SER A 85 22.23 26.88 17.17
CA SER A 85 22.05 27.52 18.48
C SER A 85 21.36 26.64 19.52
N GLY A 86 20.68 25.59 19.10
CA GLY A 86 19.82 24.76 19.96
C GLY A 86 18.52 25.48 20.39
N GLY A 87 18.33 26.72 20.00
CA GLY A 87 17.13 27.49 20.29
C GLY A 87 16.01 27.30 19.29
N TYR A 88 14.79 27.61 19.68
CA TYR A 88 13.63 27.56 18.76
C TYR A 88 13.53 28.85 17.95
N ARG A 89 13.16 28.69 16.69
CA ARG A 89 12.86 29.82 15.79
C ARG A 89 11.81 29.48 14.76
N TRP A 90 11.17 30.50 14.24
CA TRP A 90 10.37 30.40 13.03
C TRP A 90 11.27 30.33 11.80
N CYS A 91 10.95 29.44 10.89
CA CYS A 91 11.64 29.28 9.62
C CYS A 91 10.62 29.25 8.49
N HIS A 92 10.78 30.18 7.54
CA HIS A 92 9.98 30.18 6.32
C HIS A 92 10.67 29.32 5.27
N GLU A 93 9.99 28.30 4.79
CA GLU A 93 10.57 27.34 3.83
C GLU A 93 9.51 26.73 2.91
N SER A 94 9.95 26.09 1.82
CA SER A 94 9.10 25.23 1.02
C SER A 94 8.77 23.97 1.84
N LEU A 95 7.51 23.55 1.84
CA LEU A 95 6.99 22.43 2.60
C LEU A 95 6.58 21.29 1.65
N PRO A 96 7.54 20.57 1.07
CA PRO A 96 7.20 19.39 0.27
C PRO A 96 6.53 18.34 1.14
N PHE A 97 5.67 17.54 0.53
CA PHE A 97 5.03 16.42 1.21
C PHE A 97 5.23 15.11 0.45
N GLN A 98 5.26 14.04 1.19
CA GLN A 98 5.41 12.71 0.64
C GLN A 98 4.06 12.02 0.50
N ILE A 99 3.97 11.12 -0.48
CA ILE A 99 2.82 10.28 -0.73
C ILE A 99 3.29 8.83 -0.79
N LYS A 100 2.72 7.99 0.07
CA LYS A 100 2.92 6.55 0.09
C LYS A 100 1.57 5.85 -0.04
N VAL A 101 1.50 4.87 -0.93
CA VAL A 101 0.33 4.01 -1.08
C VAL A 101 0.76 2.57 -0.77
N GLU A 102 0.01 1.89 0.08
CA GLU A 102 0.24 0.51 0.47
C GLU A 102 -1.01 -0.33 0.19
N THR A 103 -0.82 -1.46 -0.46
CA THR A 103 -1.87 -2.46 -0.62
C THR A 103 -1.70 -3.56 0.42
N HIS A 104 -2.72 -3.77 1.25
CA HIS A 104 -2.68 -4.79 2.30
C HIS A 104 -3.95 -5.65 2.27
N ASN A 105 -4.31 -6.09 1.07
CA ASN A 105 -5.56 -6.77 0.77
C ASN A 105 -5.61 -8.18 1.39
N HIS A 106 -4.62 -9.03 1.17
CA HIS A 106 -4.66 -10.42 1.58
C HIS A 106 -4.70 -10.60 3.10
N PRO A 107 -3.82 -9.97 3.89
CA PRO A 107 -3.90 -10.03 5.35
C PRO A 107 -5.21 -9.45 5.91
N THR A 108 -5.72 -8.36 5.34
CA THR A 108 -7.01 -7.76 5.72
C THR A 108 -8.18 -8.70 5.40
N ALA A 109 -8.12 -9.41 4.29
CA ALA A 109 -9.16 -10.38 3.93
C ALA A 109 -9.17 -11.61 4.85
N ILE A 110 -8.04 -11.99 5.41
CA ILE A 110 -7.96 -13.13 6.35
C ILE A 110 -8.36 -12.72 7.76
N SER A 111 -7.88 -11.57 8.21
CA SER A 111 -8.07 -11.06 9.57
C SER A 111 -8.24 -9.53 9.52
N PRO A 112 -9.47 -9.03 9.35
CA PRO A 112 -9.73 -7.65 8.94
C PRO A 112 -9.11 -6.59 9.84
N PHE A 113 -9.31 -6.66 11.14
CA PHE A 113 -8.78 -5.68 12.08
C PHE A 113 -7.23 -5.68 12.10
N PRO A 114 -6.53 -6.78 12.43
CA PRO A 114 -5.06 -6.76 12.50
C PRO A 114 -4.42 -6.63 11.12
N GLY A 115 -5.07 -7.13 10.06
CA GLY A 115 -4.59 -7.00 8.69
C GLY A 115 -4.56 -5.53 8.25
N ALA A 116 -5.63 -4.80 8.44
CA ALA A 116 -5.70 -3.37 8.11
C ALA A 116 -4.78 -2.53 9.02
N ALA A 117 -4.69 -2.86 10.30
CA ALA A 117 -3.76 -2.23 11.23
C ALA A 117 -2.31 -2.36 10.75
N THR A 118 -1.90 -3.57 10.36
CA THR A 118 -0.56 -3.82 9.83
C THR A 118 -0.30 -3.08 8.52
N GLY A 119 -1.33 -2.91 7.68
CA GLY A 119 -1.25 -2.09 6.46
C GLY A 119 -0.91 -0.63 6.76
N SER A 120 -1.60 -0.02 7.72
CA SER A 120 -1.28 1.33 8.20
C SER A 120 0.14 1.41 8.79
N GLY A 121 0.56 0.38 9.52
CA GLY A 121 1.93 0.28 10.02
C GLY A 121 2.97 0.21 8.92
N GLY A 122 2.68 -0.49 7.82
CA GLY A 122 3.55 -0.59 6.65
C GLY A 122 3.76 0.76 5.97
N GLU A 123 2.70 1.53 5.74
CA GLU A 123 2.83 2.86 5.13
C GLU A 123 3.56 3.86 6.03
N ILE A 124 3.32 3.82 7.36
CA ILE A 124 4.06 4.67 8.32
C ILE A 124 5.55 4.34 8.30
N ARG A 125 5.90 3.06 8.26
CA ARG A 125 7.29 2.62 8.16
C ARG A 125 7.99 3.19 6.94
N ASP A 126 7.36 3.11 5.79
CA ASP A 126 7.93 3.59 4.54
C ASP A 126 8.00 5.12 4.48
N GLU A 127 6.97 5.82 4.97
CA GLU A 127 6.99 7.27 5.10
C GLU A 127 8.14 7.73 6.02
N ALA A 128 8.33 7.06 7.14
CA ALA A 128 9.39 7.41 8.09
C ALA A 128 10.80 7.09 7.56
N ALA A 129 10.93 6.11 6.67
CA ALA A 129 12.19 5.72 6.04
C ALA A 129 12.60 6.60 4.86
N THR A 130 11.68 7.41 4.32
CA THR A 130 11.93 8.23 3.13
C THR A 130 12.78 9.44 3.46
N GLY A 131 13.98 9.51 2.90
CA GLY A 131 14.90 10.63 3.03
C GLY A 131 15.26 10.96 4.49
N ARG A 132 15.47 12.25 4.79
CA ARG A 132 15.77 12.77 6.12
C ARG A 132 14.73 13.77 6.59
N GLY A 133 14.19 13.55 7.79
CA GLY A 133 13.22 14.45 8.41
C GLY A 133 11.78 14.26 7.96
N ALA A 134 11.49 13.20 7.21
CA ALA A 134 10.13 12.82 6.87
C ALA A 134 9.34 12.42 8.13
N ARG A 135 8.07 12.80 8.17
CA ARG A 135 7.17 12.54 9.30
C ARG A 135 5.79 12.15 8.79
N PRO A 136 5.24 11.01 9.24
CA PRO A 136 3.87 10.64 8.95
C PRO A 136 2.89 11.69 9.49
N LYS A 137 1.98 12.18 8.64
CA LYS A 137 1.08 13.29 8.99
C LYS A 137 -0.39 12.91 8.97
N ALA A 138 -0.81 12.12 8.01
CA ALA A 138 -2.19 11.67 7.88
C ALA A 138 -2.23 10.35 7.10
N GLY A 139 -3.14 9.46 7.46
CA GLY A 139 -3.44 8.25 6.72
C GLY A 139 -4.80 8.34 6.05
N LEU A 140 -4.94 7.76 4.86
CA LEU A 140 -6.21 7.51 4.21
C LEU A 140 -6.36 6.01 4.03
N THR A 141 -7.58 5.51 4.24
CA THR A 141 -7.89 4.10 3.99
C THR A 141 -9.00 3.97 2.98
N GLY A 142 -8.87 3.02 2.07
CA GLY A 142 -9.90 2.69 1.09
C GLY A 142 -10.14 1.18 1.08
N PHE A 143 -11.41 0.79 1.03
CA PHE A 143 -11.82 -0.61 1.03
C PHE A 143 -12.72 -0.89 -0.16
N SER A 144 -12.40 -1.95 -0.89
CA SER A 144 -13.25 -2.51 -1.95
C SER A 144 -13.52 -3.98 -1.63
N VAL A 145 -14.78 -4.35 -1.59
CA VAL A 145 -15.22 -5.73 -1.32
C VAL A 145 -16.32 -6.12 -2.31
N SER A 146 -16.70 -7.38 -2.31
CA SER A 146 -17.90 -7.86 -2.98
C SER A 146 -19.15 -7.44 -2.20
N HIS A 147 -20.31 -7.99 -2.57
CA HIS A 147 -21.55 -7.74 -1.85
C HIS A 147 -21.43 -8.04 -0.35
N LEU A 148 -21.98 -7.14 0.46
CA LEU A 148 -21.92 -7.24 1.93
C LEU A 148 -22.72 -8.40 2.52
N ASP A 149 -23.73 -8.86 1.80
CA ASP A 149 -24.61 -9.94 2.24
C ASP A 149 -25.26 -9.67 3.59
N LEU A 150 -25.91 -8.50 3.68
CA LEU A 150 -26.57 -8.09 4.90
C LEU A 150 -27.65 -9.10 5.28
N PRO A 151 -27.71 -9.56 6.53
CA PRO A 151 -28.73 -10.51 7.00
C PRO A 151 -30.14 -10.01 6.69
N GLY A 152 -30.97 -10.88 6.12
CA GLY A 152 -32.34 -10.56 5.75
C GLY A 152 -32.51 -9.62 4.54
N LYS A 153 -31.46 -9.44 3.74
CA LYS A 153 -31.44 -8.65 2.50
C LYS A 153 -31.02 -9.50 1.32
N ASP A 154 -31.94 -10.30 0.81
CA ASP A 154 -31.70 -11.07 -0.40
C ASP A 154 -31.77 -10.19 -1.64
N LEU A 155 -30.75 -10.28 -2.49
CA LEU A 155 -30.68 -9.54 -3.74
C LEU A 155 -30.97 -10.50 -4.90
N PRO A 156 -32.12 -10.37 -5.61
CA PRO A 156 -32.58 -11.37 -6.59
C PRO A 156 -31.66 -11.50 -7.82
N TRP A 157 -30.82 -10.50 -8.07
CA TRP A 157 -29.86 -10.51 -9.18
C TRP A 157 -28.47 -11.07 -8.82
N ARG A 158 -28.27 -11.46 -7.54
CA ARG A 158 -27.00 -11.91 -7.06
C ARG A 158 -26.81 -13.39 -7.33
N ALA A 159 -25.66 -13.74 -7.91
CA ALA A 159 -25.16 -15.11 -7.94
C ALA A 159 -24.11 -15.30 -6.83
N ASP A 160 -24.27 -16.33 -6.02
CA ASP A 160 -23.27 -16.74 -5.03
C ASP A 160 -22.27 -17.69 -5.68
N PHE A 161 -21.04 -17.25 -5.82
CA PHE A 161 -19.92 -18.06 -6.30
C PHE A 161 -19.12 -18.70 -5.15
N GLY A 162 -19.53 -18.49 -3.92
CA GLY A 162 -18.81 -18.91 -2.73
C GLY A 162 -17.52 -18.10 -2.50
N LYS A 163 -16.81 -18.45 -1.44
CA LYS A 163 -15.49 -17.89 -1.12
C LYS A 163 -14.65 -18.92 -0.38
N PRO A 164 -13.29 -18.80 -0.43
CA PRO A 164 -12.43 -19.65 0.39
C PRO A 164 -12.75 -19.48 1.88
N GLY A 165 -12.80 -20.60 2.62
CA GLY A 165 -13.20 -20.59 4.05
C GLY A 165 -12.32 -19.72 4.95
N ARG A 166 -11.07 -19.45 4.53
CA ARG A 166 -10.12 -18.60 5.26
C ARG A 166 -10.35 -17.10 5.07
N ILE A 167 -11.17 -16.70 4.12
CA ILE A 167 -11.44 -15.28 3.83
C ILE A 167 -12.64 -14.84 4.67
N ALA A 168 -12.51 -13.73 5.37
CA ALA A 168 -13.59 -13.09 6.13
C ALA A 168 -14.75 -12.66 5.20
N SER A 169 -15.91 -12.42 5.74
CA SER A 169 -17.02 -11.85 4.97
C SER A 169 -16.74 -10.42 4.54
N SER A 170 -17.35 -9.99 3.44
CA SER A 170 -17.27 -8.59 3.01
C SER A 170 -17.75 -7.63 4.10
N LEU A 171 -18.76 -8.02 4.84
CA LEU A 171 -19.28 -7.24 5.96
C LEU A 171 -18.26 -7.12 7.10
N ASP A 172 -17.60 -8.21 7.49
CA ASP A 172 -16.56 -8.18 8.53
C ASP A 172 -15.38 -7.30 8.10
N ILE A 173 -14.95 -7.40 6.84
CA ILE A 173 -13.87 -6.54 6.31
C ILE A 173 -14.25 -5.07 6.40
N MET A 174 -15.48 -4.72 6.00
CA MET A 174 -15.97 -3.33 6.01
C MET A 174 -16.23 -2.78 7.41
N THR A 175 -16.53 -3.62 8.38
CA THR A 175 -16.78 -3.18 9.76
C THR A 175 -15.52 -3.14 10.62
N GLU A 176 -14.64 -4.10 10.47
CA GLU A 176 -13.45 -4.23 11.32
C GLU A 176 -12.19 -3.61 10.72
N GLY A 177 -12.03 -3.68 9.38
CA GLY A 177 -10.83 -3.17 8.70
C GLY A 177 -10.59 -1.68 8.95
N PRO A 178 -11.56 -0.79 8.76
CA PRO A 178 -11.40 0.63 9.03
C PRO A 178 -11.02 0.94 10.47
N ILE A 179 -11.60 0.21 11.42
CA ILE A 179 -11.29 0.38 12.85
C ILE A 179 -9.86 -0.06 13.14
N GLY A 180 -9.41 -1.18 12.55
CA GLY A 180 -8.02 -1.66 12.67
C GLY A 180 -7.01 -0.65 12.16
N ALA A 181 -7.23 -0.11 10.96
CA ALA A 181 -6.38 0.93 10.38
C ALA A 181 -6.35 2.21 11.25
N ALA A 182 -7.51 2.66 11.71
CA ALA A 182 -7.63 3.84 12.57
C ALA A 182 -6.93 3.65 13.91
N SER A 183 -7.07 2.47 14.51
CA SER A 183 -6.43 2.11 15.79
C SER A 183 -4.91 2.23 15.69
N PHE A 184 -4.29 1.68 14.65
CA PHE A 184 -2.85 1.78 14.47
C PHE A 184 -2.39 3.23 14.24
N ASN A 185 -3.09 3.98 13.40
CA ASN A 185 -2.79 5.40 13.19
C ASN A 185 -2.88 6.20 14.49
N ASN A 186 -3.87 5.91 15.34
CA ASN A 186 -4.07 6.60 16.61
C ASN A 186 -2.89 6.44 17.58
N GLU A 187 -2.19 5.30 17.54
CA GLU A 187 -0.98 5.08 18.36
C GLU A 187 0.15 6.04 18.01
N PHE A 188 0.19 6.51 16.77
CA PHE A 188 1.18 7.48 16.29
C PHE A 188 0.67 8.92 16.32
N GLY A 189 -0.53 9.18 16.85
CA GLY A 189 -1.16 10.50 16.80
C GLY A 189 -1.40 10.99 15.36
N ARG A 190 -1.51 10.07 14.40
CA ARG A 190 -1.70 10.33 12.98
C ARG A 190 -3.20 10.25 12.66
N PRO A 191 -3.83 11.33 12.17
CA PRO A 191 -5.22 11.27 11.76
C PRO A 191 -5.44 10.17 10.71
N ALA A 192 -6.46 9.35 10.94
CA ALA A 192 -6.92 8.35 9.98
C ALA A 192 -8.14 8.88 9.26
N LEU A 193 -7.99 9.23 7.99
CA LEU A 193 -9.05 9.75 7.15
C LEU A 193 -9.67 8.62 6.32
N CYS A 194 -10.98 8.61 6.19
CA CYS A 194 -11.65 7.69 5.29
C CYS A 194 -11.44 8.14 3.85
N GLY A 195 -10.85 7.27 3.04
CA GLY A 195 -10.67 7.51 1.62
C GLY A 195 -11.93 7.16 0.83
N TYR A 196 -12.28 5.87 0.78
CA TYR A 196 -13.49 5.40 0.12
C TYR A 196 -13.91 4.01 0.65
N PHE A 197 -15.19 3.70 0.46
CA PHE A 197 -15.79 2.37 0.72
C PHE A 197 -16.62 1.95 -0.49
N ARG A 198 -16.32 0.79 -1.03
CA ARG A 198 -16.95 0.27 -2.24
C ARG A 198 -17.20 -1.23 -2.15
#